data_07a47493d8fe1eb38305a39bcbab5cd9
#
_entry.id   07a47493d8fe1eb38305a39bcbab5cd9
#
_cell.length_a   1.000
_cell.length_b   1.000
_cell.length_c   1.000
_cell.angle_alpha   90.00
_cell.angle_beta   90.00
_cell.angle_gamma   90.00
#
_symmetry.space_group_name_H-M   'P 1'
#
loop_
_entity.id
_entity.type
_entity.pdbx_description
1 polymer ?
#
loop_
_entity_poly.entity_id
_entity_poly.type
_entity_poly.pdbx_seq_one_letter_code
_entity_poly.pdbx_strand_id
1 'polypeptide(L)'
;MIKWFLIVFGLAFIALFAGTLYVRLASHDPAQWHVDPETVTEVNSDNQYRDSADVTGDRATVIARLSQVLTGEVVGGTWDSGFVTLVVRTPLYGYPDYVSVRVVEASAEMSRVTIFSRSRFGKIDFGANKKRVETILTALKASPDSAS
;
A
#
# COMPACT_ATOMS: atom_id res chain seq x y z
N MET A 1 37.77 29.03 -0.70
CA MET A 1 37.11 27.91 -1.42
C MET A 1 36.48 26.91 -0.45
N ILE A 2 37.17 26.35 0.54
CA ILE A 2 36.64 25.36 1.49
C ILE A 2 35.41 25.85 2.28
N LYS A 3 35.38 27.12 2.74
CA LYS A 3 34.22 27.66 3.46
C LYS A 3 32.92 27.66 2.63
N TRP A 4 33.00 28.01 1.38
CA TRP A 4 31.85 28.00 0.49
C TRP A 4 31.36 26.57 0.20
N PHE A 5 32.29 25.63 0.05
CA PHE A 5 31.97 24.21 -0.10
C PHE A 5 31.20 23.66 1.10
N LEU A 6 31.67 23.98 2.32
CA LEU A 6 31.03 23.57 3.59
C LEU A 6 29.63 24.19 3.74
N ILE A 7 29.45 25.46 3.32
CA ILE A 7 28.14 26.12 3.37
C ILE A 7 27.16 25.44 2.40
N VAL A 8 27.58 25.22 1.15
CA VAL A 8 26.72 24.57 0.13
C VAL A 8 26.36 23.15 0.55
N PHE A 9 27.34 22.40 1.06
CA PHE A 9 27.10 21.03 1.56
C PHE A 9 26.14 21.01 2.75
N GLY A 10 26.31 21.94 3.69
CA GLY A 10 25.42 22.10 4.84
C GLY A 10 23.98 22.44 4.43
N LEU A 11 23.81 23.36 3.49
CA LEU A 11 22.48 23.71 2.97
C LEU A 11 21.81 22.55 2.22
N ALA A 12 22.58 21.81 1.42
CA ALA A 12 22.08 20.61 0.74
C ALA A 12 21.64 19.53 1.73
N PHE A 13 22.40 19.32 2.80
CA PHE A 13 22.06 18.37 3.86
C PHE A 13 20.78 18.78 4.60
N ILE A 14 20.64 20.07 4.94
CA ILE A 14 19.43 20.61 5.59
C ILE A 14 18.21 20.44 4.67
N ALA A 15 18.34 20.72 3.37
CA ALA A 15 17.27 20.57 2.41
C ALA A 15 16.83 19.11 2.28
N LEU A 16 17.77 18.17 2.19
CA LEU A 16 17.50 16.73 2.17
C LEU A 16 16.80 16.26 3.45
N PHE A 17 17.27 16.70 4.60
CA PHE A 17 16.69 16.36 5.90
C PHE A 17 15.26 16.91 6.02
N ALA A 18 15.05 18.19 5.68
CA ALA A 18 13.73 18.81 5.69
C ALA A 18 12.76 18.12 4.71
N GLY A 19 13.22 17.75 3.51
CA GLY A 19 12.45 17.00 2.54
C GLY A 19 12.03 15.62 3.06
N THR A 20 12.95 14.89 3.68
CA THR A 20 12.66 13.58 4.30
C THR A 20 11.65 13.72 5.44
N LEU A 21 11.81 14.75 6.28
CA LEU A 21 10.91 15.03 7.39
C LEU A 21 9.51 15.39 6.87
N TYR A 22 9.41 16.23 5.86
CA TYR A 22 8.14 16.57 5.19
C TYR A 22 7.41 15.32 4.69
N VAL A 23 8.12 14.43 3.98
CA VAL A 23 7.54 13.17 3.47
C VAL A 23 7.02 12.29 4.60
N ARG A 24 7.76 12.22 5.71
CA ARG A 24 7.38 11.39 6.87
C ARG A 24 6.20 11.96 7.66
N LEU A 25 6.11 13.28 7.76
CA LEU A 25 5.08 13.98 8.55
C LEU A 25 3.88 14.41 7.72
N ALA A 26 3.90 14.20 6.40
CA ALA A 26 2.80 14.57 5.53
C ALA A 26 1.50 13.87 5.97
N SER A 27 0.48 14.67 6.25
CA SER A 27 -0.85 14.18 6.66
C SER A 27 -1.50 13.33 5.57
N HIS A 28 -2.30 12.36 5.98
CA HIS A 28 -3.04 11.46 5.10
C HIS A 28 -4.51 11.93 5.04
N ASP A 29 -4.94 12.42 3.89
CA ASP A 29 -6.34 12.80 3.67
C ASP A 29 -7.13 11.58 3.18
N PRO A 30 -8.06 11.03 3.99
CA PRO A 30 -8.88 9.90 3.58
C PRO A 30 -9.72 10.20 2.32
N ALA A 31 -10.19 11.44 2.15
CA ALA A 31 -11.00 11.82 0.99
C ALA A 31 -10.22 11.66 -0.33
N GLN A 32 -8.90 11.82 -0.28
CA GLN A 32 -8.02 11.65 -1.45
C GLN A 32 -7.53 10.21 -1.60
N TRP A 33 -7.25 9.52 -0.49
CA TRP A 33 -6.48 8.27 -0.52
C TRP A 33 -7.31 7.02 -0.24
N HIS A 34 -8.51 7.14 0.33
CA HIS A 34 -9.41 6.01 0.53
C HIS A 34 -10.26 5.80 -0.74
N VAL A 35 -9.66 5.19 -1.75
CA VAL A 35 -10.26 4.95 -3.07
C VAL A 35 -10.57 3.47 -3.23
N ASP A 36 -11.80 3.16 -3.64
CA ASP A 36 -12.23 1.79 -3.91
C ASP A 36 -11.44 1.20 -5.09
N PRO A 37 -10.68 0.11 -4.89
CA PRO A 37 -9.91 -0.51 -5.96
C PRO A 37 -10.75 -0.94 -7.17
N GLU A 38 -12.03 -1.22 -6.99
CA GLU A 38 -12.91 -1.68 -8.08
C GLU A 38 -13.37 -0.54 -8.99
N THR A 39 -13.31 0.71 -8.51
CA THR A 39 -13.74 1.89 -9.28
C THR A 39 -12.61 2.58 -10.03
N VAL A 40 -11.37 2.17 -9.81
CA VAL A 40 -10.21 2.80 -10.44
C VAL A 40 -10.11 2.39 -11.91
N THR A 41 -10.11 3.37 -12.80
CA THR A 41 -10.03 3.18 -14.26
C THR A 41 -8.61 3.25 -14.81
N GLU A 42 -7.76 4.12 -14.23
CA GLU A 42 -6.34 4.23 -14.60
C GLU A 42 -5.50 3.42 -13.63
N VAL A 43 -5.00 2.30 -14.09
CA VAL A 43 -4.23 1.34 -13.28
C VAL A 43 -2.98 0.88 -14.02
N ASN A 44 -2.02 0.34 -13.26
CA ASN A 44 -0.81 -0.30 -13.79
C ASN A 44 0.09 0.67 -14.57
N SER A 45 0.33 1.85 -14.00
CA SER A 45 1.35 2.80 -14.42
C SER A 45 2.63 2.69 -13.59
N ASP A 46 3.64 3.50 -13.92
CA ASP A 46 4.99 3.42 -13.33
C ASP A 46 5.07 3.60 -11.80
N ASN A 47 4.00 4.07 -11.15
CA ASN A 47 3.97 4.30 -9.70
C ASN A 47 2.70 3.78 -9.01
N GLN A 48 1.92 2.96 -9.71
CA GLN A 48 0.72 2.33 -9.16
C GLN A 48 0.45 0.98 -9.82
N TYR A 49 -0.20 0.09 -9.08
CA TYR A 49 -0.56 -1.22 -9.58
C TYR A 49 -1.82 -1.75 -8.90
N ARG A 50 -2.73 -2.31 -9.69
CA ARG A 50 -3.94 -2.99 -9.24
C ARG A 50 -3.99 -4.41 -9.79
N ASP A 51 -4.38 -5.34 -8.94
CA ASP A 51 -4.69 -6.70 -9.35
C ASP A 51 -5.74 -7.31 -8.42
N SER A 52 -6.36 -8.41 -8.85
CA SER A 52 -7.37 -9.13 -8.09
C SER A 52 -7.20 -10.63 -8.20
N ALA A 53 -7.67 -11.34 -7.18
CA ALA A 53 -7.69 -12.79 -7.17
C ALA A 53 -8.89 -13.32 -6.40
N ASP A 54 -9.39 -14.48 -6.82
CA ASP A 54 -10.28 -15.28 -6.01
C ASP A 54 -9.45 -16.15 -5.07
N VAL A 55 -9.80 -16.11 -3.78
CA VAL A 55 -9.09 -16.75 -2.68
C VAL A 55 -10.05 -17.66 -1.93
N THR A 56 -9.60 -18.87 -1.61
CA THR A 56 -10.39 -19.81 -0.81
C THR A 56 -10.60 -19.30 0.61
N GLY A 57 -11.81 -19.37 1.08
CA GLY A 57 -12.29 -18.93 2.38
C GLY A 57 -13.44 -17.94 2.27
N ASP A 58 -14.27 -17.91 3.28
CA ASP A 58 -15.28 -16.88 3.43
C ASP A 58 -14.64 -15.49 3.62
N ARG A 59 -15.45 -14.46 3.51
CA ARG A 59 -14.98 -13.07 3.60
C ARG A 59 -14.25 -12.78 4.91
N ALA A 60 -14.72 -13.31 6.05
CA ALA A 60 -14.13 -13.06 7.36
C ALA A 60 -12.76 -13.73 7.49
N THR A 61 -12.64 -14.98 7.07
CA THR A 61 -11.38 -15.74 7.03
C THR A 61 -10.33 -15.06 6.14
N VAL A 62 -10.73 -14.61 4.96
CA VAL A 62 -9.82 -13.94 4.02
C VAL A 62 -9.37 -12.58 4.58
N ILE A 63 -10.25 -11.80 5.21
CA ILE A 63 -9.91 -10.55 5.88
C ILE A 63 -8.91 -10.79 7.01
N ALA A 64 -9.13 -11.82 7.84
CA ALA A 64 -8.22 -12.16 8.93
C ALA A 64 -6.81 -12.49 8.41
N ARG A 65 -6.69 -13.27 7.33
CA ARG A 65 -5.40 -13.58 6.68
C ARG A 65 -4.75 -12.33 6.08
N LEU A 66 -5.53 -11.48 5.41
CA LEU A 66 -5.04 -10.22 4.85
C LEU A 66 -4.46 -9.30 5.91
N SER A 67 -5.12 -9.14 7.05
CA SER A 67 -4.67 -8.27 8.14
C SER A 67 -3.35 -8.73 8.78
N GLN A 68 -2.98 -10.00 8.62
CA GLN A 68 -1.69 -10.54 9.07
C GLN A 68 -0.55 -10.28 8.09
N VAL A 69 -0.83 -10.30 6.78
CA VAL A 69 0.21 -10.13 5.74
C VAL A 69 0.36 -8.70 5.26
N LEU A 70 -0.66 -7.86 5.41
CA LEU A 70 -0.64 -6.45 5.06
C LEU A 70 -0.74 -5.59 6.31
N THR A 71 0.38 -5.06 6.75
CA THR A 71 0.49 -4.19 7.92
C THR A 71 0.75 -2.75 7.51
N GLY A 72 0.17 -1.80 8.25
CA GLY A 72 0.32 -0.36 8.01
C GLY A 72 -0.65 0.45 8.85
N GLU A 73 -0.54 1.77 8.77
CA GLU A 73 -1.47 2.69 9.41
C GLU A 73 -2.76 2.77 8.59
N VAL A 74 -3.92 2.57 9.23
CA VAL A 74 -5.22 2.69 8.56
C VAL A 74 -5.52 4.16 8.30
N VAL A 75 -5.76 4.51 7.05
CA VAL A 75 -6.11 5.87 6.59
C VAL A 75 -7.62 6.01 6.39
N GLY A 76 -8.28 4.95 5.98
CA GLY A 76 -9.72 4.97 5.77
C GLY A 76 -10.32 3.56 5.70
N GLY A 77 -11.61 3.49 6.04
CA GLY A 77 -12.33 2.22 6.12
C GLY A 77 -11.94 1.37 7.31
N THR A 78 -12.36 0.12 7.31
CA THR A 78 -12.04 -0.86 8.36
C THR A 78 -11.90 -2.26 7.74
N TRP A 79 -11.19 -3.15 8.41
CA TRP A 79 -11.09 -4.55 7.98
C TRP A 79 -12.46 -5.23 7.95
N ASP A 80 -13.30 -5.01 8.97
CA ASP A 80 -14.64 -5.62 9.07
C ASP A 80 -15.57 -5.21 7.93
N SER A 81 -15.44 -3.98 7.43
CA SER A 81 -16.21 -3.52 6.26
C SER A 81 -15.78 -4.22 4.96
N GLY A 82 -14.61 -4.88 4.95
CA GLY A 82 -14.00 -5.45 3.74
C GLY A 82 -13.51 -4.39 2.76
N PHE A 83 -13.44 -3.13 3.17
CA PHE A 83 -12.82 -2.06 2.43
C PHE A 83 -11.98 -1.20 3.36
N VAL A 84 -10.67 -1.26 3.17
CA VAL A 84 -9.68 -0.56 4.00
C VAL A 84 -8.57 0.00 3.12
N THR A 85 -8.04 1.15 3.52
CA THR A 85 -6.84 1.73 2.93
C THR A 85 -5.80 1.94 4.01
N LEU A 86 -4.59 1.44 3.76
CA LEU A 86 -3.45 1.56 4.66
C LEU A 86 -2.33 2.38 4.02
N VAL A 87 -1.53 3.03 4.86
CA VAL A 87 -0.23 3.56 4.49
C VAL A 87 0.83 2.52 4.83
N VAL A 88 1.59 2.13 3.81
CA VAL A 88 2.79 1.30 3.93
C VAL A 88 3.99 2.18 3.63
N ARG A 89 4.96 2.23 4.53
CA ARG A 89 6.14 3.08 4.34
C ARG A 89 7.31 2.28 3.79
N THR A 90 8.02 2.88 2.83
CA THR A 90 9.24 2.25 2.31
C THR A 90 10.31 2.15 3.41
N PRO A 91 11.06 1.03 3.49
CA PRO A 91 11.96 0.78 4.62
C PRO A 91 13.05 1.85 4.80
N LEU A 92 13.64 2.34 3.70
CA LEU A 92 14.81 3.21 3.77
C LEU A 92 14.45 4.69 4.01
N TYR A 93 13.53 5.23 3.23
CA TYR A 93 13.20 6.66 3.25
C TYR A 93 11.89 6.99 3.93
N GLY A 94 11.06 5.99 4.24
CA GLY A 94 9.75 6.18 4.85
C GLY A 94 8.72 6.83 3.91
N TYR A 95 8.90 6.72 2.59
CA TYR A 95 7.92 7.20 1.63
C TYR A 95 6.59 6.47 1.82
N PRO A 96 5.47 7.21 1.92
CA PRO A 96 4.16 6.59 2.08
C PRO A 96 3.63 6.10 0.73
N ASP A 97 3.33 4.81 0.68
CA ASP A 97 2.52 4.18 -0.36
C ASP A 97 1.14 3.86 0.20
N TYR A 98 0.09 4.07 -0.56
CA TYR A 98 -1.27 3.75 -0.16
C TYR A 98 -1.70 2.43 -0.75
N VAL A 99 -2.21 1.55 0.10
CA VAL A 99 -2.71 0.23 -0.30
C VAL A 99 -4.19 0.16 0.05
N SER A 100 -5.04 0.25 -0.95
CA SER A 100 -6.48 0.05 -0.81
C SER A 100 -6.82 -1.40 -1.11
N VAL A 101 -7.62 -2.01 -0.25
CA VAL A 101 -8.05 -3.41 -0.36
C VAL A 101 -9.56 -3.48 -0.30
N ARG A 102 -10.14 -4.24 -1.22
CA ARG A 102 -11.55 -4.62 -1.21
C ARG A 102 -11.67 -6.14 -1.16
N VAL A 103 -12.47 -6.64 -0.25
CA VAL A 103 -12.83 -8.06 -0.14
C VAL A 103 -14.33 -8.20 -0.29
N VAL A 104 -14.76 -8.93 -1.30
CA VAL A 104 -16.17 -9.25 -1.55
C VAL A 104 -16.37 -10.75 -1.58
N GLU A 105 -17.50 -11.22 -1.09
CA GLU A 105 -17.89 -12.63 -1.16
C GLU A 105 -18.18 -12.98 -2.62
N ALA A 106 -17.53 -14.01 -3.13
CA ALA A 106 -17.75 -14.55 -4.46
C ALA A 106 -18.63 -15.81 -4.40
N SER A 107 -18.51 -16.61 -3.35
CA SER A 107 -19.36 -17.72 -2.99
C SER A 107 -19.21 -18.04 -1.50
N ALA A 108 -19.91 -19.04 -0.97
CA ALA A 108 -19.78 -19.45 0.43
C ALA A 108 -18.34 -19.83 0.84
N GLU A 109 -17.52 -20.29 -0.11
CA GLU A 109 -16.16 -20.78 0.15
C GLU A 109 -15.08 -19.97 -0.57
N MET A 110 -15.45 -18.90 -1.26
CA MET A 110 -14.53 -18.09 -2.06
C MET A 110 -14.80 -16.61 -1.86
N SER A 111 -13.75 -15.84 -1.71
CA SER A 111 -13.80 -14.38 -1.70
C SER A 111 -12.90 -13.79 -2.76
N ARG A 112 -13.37 -12.73 -3.42
CA ARG A 112 -12.55 -11.93 -4.32
C ARG A 112 -11.83 -10.84 -3.55
N VAL A 113 -10.52 -10.78 -3.71
CA VAL A 113 -9.66 -9.75 -3.14
C VAL A 113 -9.15 -8.88 -4.27
N THR A 114 -9.43 -7.58 -4.22
CA THR A 114 -8.88 -6.58 -5.14
C THR A 114 -7.96 -5.64 -4.35
N ILE A 115 -6.74 -5.48 -4.81
CA ILE A 115 -5.72 -4.64 -4.17
C ILE A 115 -5.24 -3.58 -5.15
N PHE A 116 -5.23 -2.32 -4.71
CA PHE A 116 -4.66 -1.20 -5.44
C PHE A 116 -3.59 -0.53 -4.61
N SER A 117 -2.33 -0.61 -5.05
CA SER A 117 -1.16 -0.01 -4.40
C SER A 117 -0.61 1.12 -5.24
N ARG A 118 -0.34 2.29 -4.63
CA ARG A 118 0.15 3.48 -5.31
C ARG A 118 1.05 4.32 -4.44
N SER A 119 2.09 4.89 -5.04
CA SER A 119 3.01 5.80 -4.36
C SER A 119 2.44 7.21 -4.30
N ARG A 120 2.61 7.89 -3.15
CA ARG A 120 2.25 9.31 -3.00
C ARG A 120 3.26 10.23 -3.68
N PHE A 121 4.53 9.88 -3.58
CA PHE A 121 5.64 10.69 -4.07
C PHE A 121 6.43 9.91 -5.12
N GLY A 122 6.85 10.63 -6.15
CA GLY A 122 7.60 10.06 -7.27
C GLY A 122 6.71 9.61 -8.43
N LYS A 123 7.28 9.65 -9.62
CA LYS A 123 6.61 9.20 -10.86
C LYS A 123 6.89 7.74 -11.16
N ILE A 124 7.95 7.18 -10.57
CA ILE A 124 8.43 5.82 -10.81
C ILE A 124 8.69 5.17 -9.45
N ASP A 125 8.17 3.97 -9.22
CA ASP A 125 8.35 3.19 -8.01
C ASP A 125 9.25 1.97 -8.18
N PHE A 126 9.84 1.80 -9.38
CA PHE A 126 10.68 0.65 -9.74
C PHE A 126 10.00 -0.71 -9.55
N GLY A 127 8.67 -0.75 -9.68
CA GLY A 127 7.86 -1.97 -9.53
C GLY A 127 7.55 -2.36 -8.09
N ALA A 128 7.78 -1.48 -7.12
CA ALA A 128 7.52 -1.76 -5.70
C ALA A 128 6.04 -2.03 -5.43
N ASN A 129 5.13 -1.24 -6.02
CA ASN A 129 3.69 -1.44 -5.88
C ASN A 129 3.25 -2.76 -6.51
N LYS A 130 3.73 -3.08 -7.72
CA LYS A 130 3.45 -4.35 -8.38
C LYS A 130 3.91 -5.54 -7.54
N LYS A 131 5.17 -5.54 -7.13
CA LYS A 131 5.75 -6.61 -6.30
C LYS A 131 4.95 -6.80 -5.00
N ARG A 132 4.54 -5.72 -4.34
CA ARG A 132 3.73 -5.78 -3.12
C ARG A 132 2.40 -6.49 -3.36
N VAL A 133 1.64 -6.07 -4.37
CA VAL A 133 0.33 -6.65 -4.69
C VAL A 133 0.46 -8.12 -5.05
N GLU A 134 1.38 -8.47 -5.94
CA GLU A 134 1.62 -9.86 -6.36
C GLU A 134 2.05 -10.75 -5.18
N THR A 135 2.91 -10.24 -4.29
CA THR A 135 3.35 -10.98 -3.11
C THR A 135 2.18 -11.27 -2.17
N ILE A 136 1.32 -10.28 -1.89
CA ILE A 136 0.16 -10.45 -1.02
C ILE A 136 -0.82 -11.46 -1.63
N LEU A 137 -1.19 -11.30 -2.90
CA LEU A 137 -2.13 -12.20 -3.56
C LEU A 137 -1.58 -13.64 -3.64
N THR A 138 -0.27 -13.80 -3.86
CA THR A 138 0.37 -15.11 -3.86
C THR A 138 0.34 -15.76 -2.48
N ALA A 139 0.65 -15.00 -1.42
CA ALA A 139 0.58 -15.49 -0.04
C ALA A 139 -0.83 -15.95 0.35
N LEU A 140 -1.86 -15.19 -0.06
CA LEU A 140 -3.25 -15.54 0.20
C LEU A 140 -3.69 -16.82 -0.52
N LYS A 141 -3.22 -17.05 -1.74
CA LYS A 141 -3.52 -18.25 -2.52
C LYS A 141 -2.78 -19.49 -1.97
N ALA A 142 -1.58 -19.30 -1.42
CA ALA A 142 -0.75 -20.39 -0.91
C ALA A 142 -1.16 -20.88 0.48
N SER A 143 -2.00 -20.13 1.20
CA SER A 143 -2.52 -20.51 2.52
C SER A 143 -3.88 -21.22 2.37
N PRO A 144 -3.93 -22.53 2.07
CA PRO A 144 -5.14 -23.30 2.30
C PRO A 144 -5.39 -23.34 3.80
N ASP A 145 -6.64 -23.34 4.21
CA ASP A 145 -7.04 -23.51 5.61
C ASP A 145 -6.15 -24.54 6.33
N SER A 146 -5.35 -24.12 7.27
CA SER A 146 -4.79 -24.96 8.32
C SER A 146 -5.87 -25.17 9.38
N ALA A 147 -7.05 -25.58 8.94
CA ALA A 147 -8.14 -26.03 9.78
C ALA A 147 -8.28 -27.54 9.62
N SER A 148 -7.55 -28.25 10.44
CA SER A 148 -7.82 -29.64 10.81
C SER A 148 -7.63 -29.75 12.30
#